data_e35429d1e97220fd8c3f10d7f07d1ee3
#
_entry.id   e35429d1e97220fd8c3f10d7f07d1ee3
#
_cell.length_a   1.000
_cell.length_b   1.000
_cell.length_c   1.000
_cell.angle_alpha   90.00
_cell.angle_beta   90.00
_cell.angle_gamma   90.00
#
_symmetry.space_group_name_H-M   'P 1'
#
loop_
_entity.id
_entity.type
_entity.pdbx_description
1 polymer ?
#
loop_
_entity_poly.entity_id
_entity_poly.type
_entity_poly.pdbx_seq_one_letter_code
_entity_poly.pdbx_strand_id
1 'polypeptide(L)'
;MKRLSALLLALVMALSLTACGDEPAPSGEDGSWAVYWYLCGSDLESEGGFATGDLNELLEVALPENVTVVIETGGAAQWQNEVIDGSLLQRYVYDSEGLTLVDEQPSASMGDSETLEEFLRFARENYPADRTAVVFWNHGGGSVSGASFDELYDYDSLTLGEMYEAFSAVWEPDTEAPPLELVGFDTCLMATVDTAYTFCDLSHYLVASEETEPANGWYYSQWVQALANDPSMDGAALGKVICDAYYEGCEAVETQDSATLSVTDLTKIQGLLDAYEEFGAQALSAAAQDPGFLSRFSRAAAGTENYGGNTREQGYTNMVDLGGIARHTADTLPGAQAVLDALD
;
A
#
# COMPACT_ATOMS: atom_id res chain seq x y z
N MET A 1 37.19 40.82 43.82
CA MET A 1 35.89 40.66 43.09
C MET A 1 36.03 40.27 41.60
N LYS A 2 37.22 39.90 41.10
CA LYS A 2 37.41 39.46 39.67
C LYS A 2 37.65 37.99 39.47
N ARG A 3 37.64 37.17 40.55
CA ARG A 3 37.84 35.69 40.47
C ARG A 3 36.61 34.88 40.71
N LEU A 4 35.48 35.46 41.17
CA LEU A 4 34.20 34.78 41.36
C LEU A 4 33.34 34.74 40.06
N SER A 5 33.55 35.71 39.15
CA SER A 5 32.78 35.79 37.90
C SER A 5 33.22 34.77 36.82
N ALA A 6 34.46 34.27 36.92
CA ALA A 6 35.00 33.27 35.98
C ALA A 6 34.55 31.83 36.30
N LEU A 7 34.21 31.54 37.56
CA LEU A 7 33.70 30.21 37.94
C LEU A 7 32.22 30.01 37.64
N LEU A 8 31.44 31.08 37.60
CA LEU A 8 30.00 30.99 37.25
C LEU A 8 29.79 30.84 35.72
N LEU A 9 30.69 31.37 34.87
CA LEU A 9 30.60 31.21 33.41
C LEU A 9 31.05 29.81 32.95
N ALA A 10 31.97 29.15 33.70
CA ALA A 10 32.39 27.78 33.38
C ALA A 10 31.32 26.73 33.78
N LEU A 11 30.47 27.03 34.75
CA LEU A 11 29.43 26.11 35.22
C LEU A 11 28.19 26.14 34.31
N VAL A 12 27.94 27.25 33.59
CA VAL A 12 26.84 27.38 32.63
C VAL A 12 27.16 26.75 31.27
N MET A 13 28.45 26.64 30.89
CA MET A 13 28.88 25.93 29.68
C MET A 13 29.04 24.42 29.84
N ALA A 14 29.01 23.91 31.06
CA ALA A 14 29.12 22.46 31.32
C ALA A 14 27.75 21.75 31.39
N LEU A 15 26.64 22.51 31.33
CA LEU A 15 25.27 21.97 31.37
C LEU A 15 24.56 21.95 30.01
N SER A 16 25.25 22.28 28.92
CA SER A 16 24.68 22.29 27.57
C SER A 16 25.22 21.19 26.65
N LEU A 17 25.83 20.12 27.21
CA LEU A 17 26.38 19.00 26.44
C LEU A 17 25.82 17.64 26.87
N THR A 18 24.57 17.59 27.30
CA THR A 18 23.88 16.30 27.48
C THR A 18 22.44 16.43 27.04
N ALA A 19 22.18 16.29 25.77
CA ALA A 19 20.92 15.77 25.20
C ALA A 19 21.08 15.71 23.67
N CYS A 20 21.90 14.79 23.16
CA CYS A 20 21.56 14.06 21.98
C CYS A 20 21.14 12.69 22.48
N GLY A 21 19.99 12.62 23.11
CA GLY A 21 19.19 11.43 23.19
C GLY A 21 18.17 11.59 22.09
N ASP A 22 18.01 10.55 21.27
CA ASP A 22 16.88 10.44 20.38
C ASP A 22 15.62 10.71 21.23
N GLU A 23 14.96 11.85 21.00
CA GLU A 23 13.62 12.01 21.50
C GLU A 23 12.79 10.97 20.74
N PRO A 24 12.04 10.09 21.44
CA PRO A 24 11.12 9.20 20.75
C PRO A 24 10.20 10.07 19.88
N ALA A 25 9.94 9.62 18.65
CA ALA A 25 8.95 10.27 17.80
C ALA A 25 7.68 10.52 18.62
N PRO A 26 7.00 11.67 18.45
CA PRO A 26 5.79 11.95 19.20
C PRO A 26 4.81 10.77 19.06
N SER A 27 4.34 10.22 20.17
CA SER A 27 3.28 9.21 20.16
C SER A 27 1.96 9.93 19.83
N GLY A 28 1.18 9.34 18.90
CA GLY A 28 -0.17 9.80 18.61
C GLY A 28 -1.08 9.77 19.86
N GLU A 29 -2.27 10.34 19.74
CA GLU A 29 -3.30 10.21 20.78
C GLU A 29 -3.93 8.82 20.72
N ASP A 30 -4.27 8.21 21.85
CA ASP A 30 -4.92 6.90 21.92
C ASP A 30 -6.17 6.85 21.01
N GLY A 31 -6.17 5.91 20.04
CA GLY A 31 -7.24 5.80 19.04
C GLY A 31 -7.14 6.80 17.88
N SER A 32 -5.95 7.39 17.64
CA SER A 32 -5.70 8.24 16.49
C SER A 32 -5.33 7.43 15.25
N TRP A 33 -5.67 7.98 14.07
CA TRP A 33 -5.32 7.45 12.76
C TRP A 33 -4.59 8.47 11.90
N ALA A 34 -3.54 8.00 11.20
CA ALA A 34 -2.94 8.68 10.07
C ALA A 34 -3.07 7.82 8.81
N VAL A 35 -3.62 8.39 7.76
CA VAL A 35 -3.66 7.77 6.43
C VAL A 35 -2.64 8.49 5.56
N TYR A 36 -1.60 7.79 5.11
CA TYR A 36 -0.61 8.31 4.18
C TYR A 36 -0.99 7.85 2.77
N TRP A 37 -1.47 8.79 1.97
CA TRP A 37 -2.02 8.54 0.65
C TRP A 37 -1.02 8.95 -0.44
N TYR A 38 -0.41 7.95 -1.08
CA TYR A 38 0.53 8.13 -2.19
C TYR A 38 -0.25 8.17 -3.50
N LEU A 39 -0.63 9.39 -3.91
CA LEU A 39 -1.56 9.67 -5.00
C LEU A 39 -0.80 10.01 -6.29
N CYS A 40 -0.36 8.98 -7.00
CA CYS A 40 0.27 9.09 -8.32
C CYS A 40 -0.81 9.24 -9.40
N GLY A 41 -1.06 10.46 -9.88
CA GLY A 41 -2.18 10.74 -10.79
C GLY A 41 -2.09 10.04 -12.13
N SER A 42 -0.93 10.07 -12.78
CA SER A 42 -0.66 9.46 -14.08
C SER A 42 -1.70 9.86 -15.16
N ASP A 43 -1.85 9.05 -16.21
CA ASP A 43 -2.88 9.20 -17.24
C ASP A 43 -4.31 9.05 -16.69
N LEU A 44 -4.51 8.32 -15.59
CA LEU A 44 -5.81 8.24 -14.92
C LEU A 44 -6.33 9.63 -14.50
N GLU A 45 -5.44 10.48 -14.02
CA GLU A 45 -5.78 11.87 -13.70
C GLU A 45 -5.76 12.74 -14.96
N SER A 46 -4.71 12.65 -15.78
CA SER A 46 -4.52 13.52 -16.94
C SER A 46 -5.64 13.39 -17.97
N GLU A 47 -6.15 12.17 -18.21
CA GLU A 47 -7.19 11.88 -19.18
C GLU A 47 -8.58 11.79 -18.56
N GLY A 48 -8.69 11.24 -17.34
CA GLY A 48 -9.96 10.89 -16.70
C GLY A 48 -10.37 11.78 -15.53
N GLY A 49 -9.42 12.45 -14.86
CA GLY A 49 -9.68 13.23 -13.65
C GLY A 49 -10.08 12.36 -12.44
N PHE A 50 -9.70 11.09 -12.45
CA PHE A 50 -10.14 10.14 -11.42
C PHE A 50 -9.54 10.48 -10.05
N ALA A 51 -8.23 10.84 -9.97
CA ALA A 51 -7.63 11.28 -8.72
C ALA A 51 -8.28 12.56 -8.16
N THR A 52 -8.63 13.50 -9.03
CA THR A 52 -9.42 14.68 -8.66
C THR A 52 -10.82 14.29 -8.15
N GLY A 53 -11.43 13.25 -8.74
CA GLY A 53 -12.70 12.70 -8.27
C GLY A 53 -12.60 12.19 -6.83
N ASP A 54 -11.64 11.33 -6.55
CA ASP A 54 -11.43 10.71 -5.24
C ASP A 54 -10.98 11.73 -4.18
N LEU A 55 -10.18 12.73 -4.56
CA LEU A 55 -9.88 13.88 -3.69
C LEU A 55 -11.16 14.65 -3.31
N ASN A 56 -12.08 14.87 -4.25
CA ASN A 56 -13.34 15.54 -3.94
C ASN A 56 -14.21 14.70 -3.00
N GLU A 57 -14.24 13.38 -3.17
CA GLU A 57 -14.91 12.47 -2.24
C GLU A 57 -14.31 12.56 -0.81
N LEU A 58 -12.98 12.54 -0.68
CA LEU A 58 -12.32 12.75 0.60
C LEU A 58 -12.74 14.07 1.24
N LEU A 59 -12.78 15.17 0.46
CA LEU A 59 -13.11 16.51 0.94
C LEU A 59 -14.58 16.69 1.35
N GLU A 60 -15.47 15.74 1.03
CA GLU A 60 -16.84 15.72 1.52
C GLU A 60 -16.96 15.30 3.01
N VAL A 61 -15.90 14.67 3.55
CA VAL A 61 -15.89 14.12 4.91
C VAL A 61 -15.30 15.11 5.90
N ALA A 62 -16.03 15.47 6.94
CA ALA A 62 -15.48 16.24 8.06
C ALA A 62 -14.70 15.33 9.01
N LEU A 63 -13.38 15.50 9.08
CA LEU A 63 -12.51 14.70 9.94
C LEU A 63 -12.55 15.18 11.40
N PRO A 64 -12.53 14.28 12.40
CA PRO A 64 -12.29 14.62 13.79
C PRO A 64 -10.80 14.94 14.03
N GLU A 65 -10.46 15.55 15.18
CA GLU A 65 -9.10 15.95 15.53
C GLU A 65 -8.09 14.79 15.58
N ASN A 66 -8.55 13.55 15.76
CA ASN A 66 -7.71 12.36 15.87
C ASN A 66 -7.65 11.52 14.57
N VAL A 67 -8.05 12.08 13.44
CA VAL A 67 -7.89 11.46 12.11
C VAL A 67 -7.25 12.46 11.16
N THR A 68 -6.14 12.07 10.53
CA THR A 68 -5.40 12.92 9.60
C THR A 68 -5.10 12.12 8.31
N VAL A 69 -5.24 12.77 7.16
CA VAL A 69 -4.82 12.24 5.87
C VAL A 69 -3.66 13.09 5.35
N VAL A 70 -2.51 12.47 5.10
CA VAL A 70 -1.32 13.10 4.49
C VAL A 70 -1.21 12.60 3.07
N ILE A 71 -1.15 13.50 2.11
CA ILE A 71 -1.25 13.17 0.68
C ILE A 71 0.02 13.63 -0.03
N GLU A 72 0.68 12.74 -0.77
CA GLU A 72 1.68 13.10 -1.78
C GLU A 72 1.01 13.08 -3.15
N THR A 73 1.14 14.16 -3.93
CA THR A 73 0.59 14.26 -5.29
C THR A 73 1.68 14.47 -6.32
N GLY A 74 1.56 13.80 -7.46
CA GLY A 74 2.48 13.90 -8.58
C GLY A 74 2.10 12.96 -9.73
N GLY A 75 3.02 12.72 -10.66
CA GLY A 75 2.93 11.69 -11.68
C GLY A 75 1.95 11.96 -12.83
N ALA A 76 1.17 13.04 -12.80
CA ALA A 76 0.21 13.39 -13.84
C ALA A 76 0.69 14.59 -14.66
N ALA A 77 0.61 14.52 -15.98
CA ALA A 77 0.95 15.61 -16.88
C ALA A 77 -0.04 16.79 -16.76
N GLN A 78 -1.26 16.52 -16.38
CA GLN A 78 -2.29 17.52 -16.16
C GLN A 78 -3.24 17.06 -15.04
N TRP A 79 -3.38 17.89 -13.99
CA TRP A 79 -4.43 17.71 -12.99
C TRP A 79 -5.72 18.37 -13.44
N GLN A 80 -6.86 17.71 -13.21
CA GLN A 80 -8.19 18.20 -13.60
C GLN A 80 -8.81 19.11 -12.51
N ASN A 81 -7.97 19.71 -11.68
CA ASN A 81 -8.33 20.72 -10.68
C ASN A 81 -7.34 21.89 -10.73
N GLU A 82 -7.66 22.99 -10.04
CA GLU A 82 -6.84 24.22 -10.01
C GLU A 82 -5.95 24.31 -8.76
N VAL A 83 -5.92 23.26 -7.92
CA VAL A 83 -5.22 23.25 -6.64
C VAL A 83 -3.84 22.63 -6.76
N ILE A 84 -3.72 21.52 -7.50
CA ILE A 84 -2.49 20.74 -7.63
C ILE A 84 -1.69 21.22 -8.85
N ASP A 85 -0.40 21.51 -8.64
CA ASP A 85 0.56 21.85 -9.68
C ASP A 85 1.29 20.59 -10.18
N GLY A 86 0.93 20.09 -11.35
CA GLY A 86 1.52 18.88 -11.96
C GLY A 86 3.02 18.99 -12.28
N SER A 87 3.65 20.17 -12.14
CA SER A 87 5.09 20.36 -12.33
C SER A 87 5.92 20.10 -11.07
N LEU A 88 5.26 19.82 -9.94
CA LEU A 88 5.86 19.62 -8.62
C LEU A 88 5.36 18.31 -8.00
N LEU A 89 6.11 17.78 -7.04
CA LEU A 89 5.55 16.92 -6.00
C LEU A 89 5.03 17.84 -4.90
N GLN A 90 3.78 17.66 -4.49
CA GLN A 90 3.16 18.49 -3.47
C GLN A 90 2.59 17.62 -2.34
N ARG A 91 2.84 18.04 -1.10
CA ARG A 91 2.32 17.38 0.11
C ARG A 91 1.19 18.18 0.72
N TYR A 92 0.07 17.53 0.86
CA TYR A 92 -1.11 18.10 1.50
C TYR A 92 -1.44 17.35 2.78
N VAL A 93 -2.07 18.07 3.70
CA VAL A 93 -2.68 17.49 4.90
C VAL A 93 -4.15 17.84 4.89
N TYR A 94 -4.98 16.85 5.10
CA TYR A 94 -6.40 16.99 5.34
C TYR A 94 -6.74 16.52 6.75
N ASP A 95 -7.27 17.41 7.56
CA ASP A 95 -7.64 17.20 8.96
C ASP A 95 -8.92 17.97 9.33
N SER A 96 -9.19 18.17 10.63
CA SER A 96 -10.35 18.91 11.11
C SER A 96 -10.40 20.39 10.70
N GLU A 97 -9.28 20.95 10.24
CA GLU A 97 -9.19 22.34 9.74
C GLU A 97 -9.36 22.41 8.21
N GLY A 98 -9.34 21.28 7.52
CA GLY A 98 -9.47 21.15 6.07
C GLY A 98 -8.16 20.85 5.34
N LEU A 99 -8.15 21.01 4.01
CA LEU A 99 -7.00 20.72 3.18
C LEU A 99 -5.98 21.86 3.20
N THR A 100 -4.74 21.55 3.52
CA THR A 100 -3.62 22.51 3.56
C THR A 100 -2.42 21.96 2.78
N LEU A 101 -1.87 22.78 1.86
CA LEU A 101 -0.56 22.51 1.25
C LEU A 101 0.52 22.77 2.30
N VAL A 102 1.33 21.76 2.61
CA VAL A 102 2.35 21.84 3.68
C VAL A 102 3.78 21.73 3.18
N ASP A 103 4.00 21.19 1.99
CA ASP A 103 5.34 21.06 1.39
C ASP A 103 5.26 20.98 -0.15
N GLU A 104 6.33 21.42 -0.82
CA GLU A 104 6.49 21.35 -2.27
C GLU A 104 7.92 20.94 -2.59
N GLN A 105 8.06 19.95 -3.48
CA GLN A 105 9.34 19.44 -3.93
C GLN A 105 9.44 19.52 -5.47
N PRO A 106 10.65 19.59 -6.05
CA PRO A 106 10.82 19.43 -7.48
C PRO A 106 10.21 18.11 -7.96
N SER A 107 9.67 18.08 -9.17
CA SER A 107 9.16 16.85 -9.77
C SER A 107 10.23 15.75 -9.75
N ALA A 108 9.87 14.58 -9.28
CA ALA A 108 10.63 13.33 -9.29
C ALA A 108 9.69 12.18 -9.64
N SER A 109 10.23 11.03 -10.06
CA SER A 109 9.39 9.86 -10.37
C SER A 109 8.68 9.34 -9.13
N MET A 110 7.37 9.23 -9.19
CA MET A 110 6.58 8.53 -8.16
C MET A 110 6.73 7.00 -8.26
N GLY A 111 7.39 6.49 -9.31
CA GLY A 111 7.83 5.11 -9.44
C GLY A 111 9.21 4.82 -8.84
N ASP A 112 9.84 5.79 -8.16
CA ASP A 112 11.17 5.65 -7.55
C ASP A 112 11.07 5.44 -6.03
N SER A 113 11.84 4.49 -5.49
CA SER A 113 11.86 4.17 -4.06
C SER A 113 12.29 5.34 -3.18
N GLU A 114 13.21 6.22 -3.65
CA GLU A 114 13.67 7.39 -2.89
C GLU A 114 12.53 8.41 -2.72
N THR A 115 11.71 8.62 -3.77
CA THR A 115 10.53 9.50 -3.69
C THR A 115 9.51 8.98 -2.67
N LEU A 116 9.23 7.68 -2.68
CA LEU A 116 8.35 7.05 -1.70
C LEU A 116 8.92 7.14 -0.27
N GLU A 117 10.22 6.83 -0.08
CA GLU A 117 10.89 6.94 1.21
C GLU A 117 10.78 8.35 1.79
N GLU A 118 11.06 9.38 0.99
CA GLU A 118 10.99 10.77 1.42
C GLU A 118 9.58 11.17 1.87
N PHE A 119 8.54 10.74 1.15
CA PHE A 119 7.15 10.96 1.57
C PHE A 119 6.82 10.25 2.88
N LEU A 120 7.11 8.94 2.97
CA LEU A 120 6.82 8.15 4.17
C LEU A 120 7.54 8.70 5.40
N ARG A 121 8.80 9.10 5.25
CA ARG A 121 9.58 9.74 6.31
C ARG A 121 8.97 11.07 6.75
N PHE A 122 8.64 11.94 5.79
CA PHE A 122 7.97 13.21 6.07
C PHE A 122 6.65 13.00 6.82
N ALA A 123 5.80 12.09 6.35
CA ALA A 123 4.50 11.81 6.93
C ALA A 123 4.64 11.26 8.36
N ARG A 124 5.51 10.27 8.57
CA ARG A 124 5.76 9.68 9.89
C ARG A 124 6.32 10.67 10.90
N GLU A 125 7.26 11.53 10.48
CA GLU A 125 7.91 12.49 11.39
C GLU A 125 6.99 13.63 11.81
N ASN A 126 6.08 14.07 10.92
CA ASN A 126 5.24 15.24 11.17
C ASN A 126 3.82 14.91 11.60
N TYR A 127 3.30 13.74 11.23
CA TYR A 127 1.90 13.33 11.45
C TYR A 127 1.80 11.89 12.00
N PRO A 128 2.46 11.61 13.13
CA PRO A 128 2.38 10.29 13.76
C PRO A 128 0.99 10.04 14.34
N ALA A 129 0.57 8.76 14.38
CA ALA A 129 -0.66 8.32 15.01
C ALA A 129 -0.45 6.95 15.68
N ASP A 130 -1.42 6.51 16.50
CA ASP A 130 -1.39 5.16 17.07
C ASP A 130 -1.54 4.08 16.00
N ARG A 131 -2.34 4.37 14.97
CA ARG A 131 -2.56 3.50 13.82
C ARG A 131 -2.25 4.27 12.54
N THR A 132 -1.48 3.64 11.67
CA THR A 132 -1.10 4.21 10.39
C THR A 132 -1.54 3.29 9.27
N ALA A 133 -2.23 3.84 8.27
CA ALA A 133 -2.47 3.20 7.00
C ALA A 133 -1.65 3.89 5.91
N VAL A 134 -1.06 3.12 4.99
CA VAL A 134 -0.46 3.64 3.75
C VAL A 134 -1.30 3.16 2.59
N VAL A 135 -1.79 4.08 1.75
CA VAL A 135 -2.64 3.78 0.59
C VAL A 135 -1.94 4.23 -0.68
N PHE A 136 -1.76 3.31 -1.62
CA PHE A 136 -1.30 3.60 -2.97
C PHE A 136 -2.50 3.80 -3.89
N TRP A 137 -2.42 4.78 -4.76
CA TRP A 137 -3.44 5.07 -5.76
C TRP A 137 -2.80 5.23 -7.14
N ASN A 138 -3.18 4.40 -8.10
CA ASN A 138 -2.79 4.48 -9.52
C ASN A 138 -3.16 3.18 -10.25
N HIS A 139 -2.44 2.87 -11.36
CA HIS A 139 -2.37 1.53 -11.94
C HIS A 139 -1.61 0.56 -11.04
N GLY A 140 -1.95 -0.72 -11.16
CA GLY A 140 -1.25 -1.84 -10.55
C GLY A 140 -0.98 -2.95 -11.56
N GLY A 141 0.18 -3.58 -11.43
CA GLY A 141 0.67 -4.67 -12.29
C GLY A 141 1.09 -5.92 -11.50
N GLY A 142 0.62 -6.04 -10.26
CA GLY A 142 0.88 -7.18 -9.38
C GLY A 142 2.36 -7.40 -9.08
N SER A 143 2.75 -8.66 -8.85
CA SER A 143 4.11 -9.05 -8.49
C SER A 143 5.17 -8.70 -9.55
N VAL A 144 4.77 -8.50 -10.80
CA VAL A 144 5.72 -8.32 -11.91
C VAL A 144 6.12 -6.86 -12.09
N SER A 145 5.15 -5.96 -12.01
CA SER A 145 5.34 -4.54 -12.33
C SER A 145 5.05 -3.60 -11.16
N GLY A 146 4.50 -4.11 -10.05
CA GLY A 146 4.20 -3.30 -8.88
C GLY A 146 3.07 -2.30 -9.09
N ALA A 147 3.21 -1.07 -8.58
CA ALA A 147 2.17 -0.03 -8.63
C ALA A 147 2.79 1.37 -8.82
N SER A 148 1.94 2.40 -8.93
CA SER A 148 2.34 3.81 -9.05
C SER A 148 3.14 4.10 -10.31
N PHE A 149 2.50 3.91 -11.47
CA PHE A 149 3.09 4.17 -12.79
C PHE A 149 3.06 5.66 -13.12
N ASP A 150 4.21 6.29 -13.23
CA ASP A 150 4.35 7.73 -13.46
C ASP A 150 4.46 8.07 -14.95
N GLU A 151 3.44 8.70 -15.54
CA GLU A 151 3.45 9.06 -16.97
C GLU A 151 4.51 10.10 -17.34
N LEU A 152 4.98 10.91 -16.37
CA LEU A 152 6.02 11.90 -16.59
C LEU A 152 7.42 11.28 -16.74
N TYR A 153 7.59 10.04 -16.27
CA TYR A 153 8.84 9.30 -16.25
C TYR A 153 8.75 7.96 -16.99
N ASP A 154 8.18 7.99 -18.20
CA ASP A 154 8.06 6.80 -19.08
C ASP A 154 7.29 5.63 -18.44
N TYR A 155 6.31 5.91 -17.58
CA TYR A 155 5.58 4.92 -16.76
C TYR A 155 6.49 4.08 -15.87
N ASP A 156 7.55 4.67 -15.34
CA ASP A 156 8.31 4.12 -14.23
C ASP A 156 7.38 3.78 -13.06
N SER A 157 7.62 2.66 -12.39
CA SER A 157 6.70 2.13 -11.38
C SER A 157 7.43 1.48 -10.21
N LEU A 158 6.87 1.61 -9.02
CA LEU A 158 7.40 0.97 -7.82
C LEU A 158 7.23 -0.55 -7.90
N THR A 159 8.33 -1.27 -8.01
CA THR A 159 8.34 -2.73 -7.82
C THR A 159 8.15 -3.09 -6.35
N LEU A 160 7.76 -4.33 -6.04
CA LEU A 160 7.65 -4.79 -4.64
C LEU A 160 8.96 -4.65 -3.86
N GLY A 161 10.11 -4.85 -4.52
CA GLY A 161 11.42 -4.67 -3.91
C GLY A 161 11.71 -3.22 -3.53
N GLU A 162 11.38 -2.27 -4.40
CA GLU A 162 11.51 -0.83 -4.15
C GLU A 162 10.57 -0.34 -3.07
N MET A 163 9.32 -0.84 -3.04
CA MET A 163 8.40 -0.57 -1.94
C MET A 163 8.98 -1.05 -0.60
N TYR A 164 9.47 -2.30 -0.55
CA TYR A 164 10.10 -2.83 0.67
C TYR A 164 11.31 -2.01 1.11
N GLU A 165 12.16 -1.58 0.17
CA GLU A 165 13.32 -0.74 0.43
C GLU A 165 12.90 0.60 1.07
N ALA A 166 11.91 1.29 0.49
CA ALA A 166 11.41 2.56 1.00
C ALA A 166 10.77 2.42 2.39
N PHE A 167 9.93 1.40 2.60
CA PHE A 167 9.29 1.17 3.89
C PHE A 167 10.28 0.79 4.98
N SER A 168 11.22 -0.14 4.70
CA SER A 168 12.22 -0.59 5.66
C SER A 168 13.27 0.47 6.00
N ALA A 169 13.45 1.49 5.14
CA ALA A 169 14.25 2.67 5.45
C ALA A 169 13.56 3.61 6.46
N VAL A 170 12.22 3.54 6.58
CA VAL A 170 11.43 4.39 7.46
C VAL A 170 11.01 3.65 8.73
N TRP A 171 10.61 2.40 8.65
CA TRP A 171 10.22 1.55 9.79
C TRP A 171 11.14 0.35 9.89
N GLU A 172 11.42 -0.08 11.12
CA GLU A 172 12.12 -1.34 11.34
C GLU A 172 11.11 -2.49 11.15
N PRO A 173 11.37 -3.44 10.22
CA PRO A 173 10.48 -4.57 9.99
C PRO A 173 10.41 -5.48 11.21
N ASP A 174 9.20 -5.91 11.61
CA ASP A 174 8.97 -6.82 12.74
C ASP A 174 7.75 -7.72 12.47
N THR A 175 7.98 -9.01 12.34
CA THR A 175 6.90 -9.99 12.08
C THR A 175 6.00 -10.25 13.29
N GLU A 176 6.45 -9.95 14.51
CA GLU A 176 5.65 -10.13 15.73
C GLU A 176 4.82 -8.87 16.07
N ALA A 177 5.33 -7.69 15.68
CA ALA A 177 4.70 -6.40 15.90
C ALA A 177 4.93 -5.45 14.71
N PRO A 178 4.29 -5.70 13.56
CA PRO A 178 4.45 -4.86 12.39
C PRO A 178 4.11 -3.39 12.69
N PRO A 179 4.90 -2.43 12.16
CA PRO A 179 4.76 -1.02 12.54
C PRO A 179 3.51 -0.33 11.97
N LEU A 180 2.92 -0.88 10.92
CA LEU A 180 1.74 -0.32 10.28
C LEU A 180 0.49 -1.16 10.56
N GLU A 181 -0.62 -0.49 10.68
CA GLU A 181 -1.92 -1.17 10.85
C GLU A 181 -2.43 -1.73 9.53
N LEU A 182 -2.27 -0.98 8.42
CA LEU A 182 -2.80 -1.36 7.12
C LEU A 182 -1.94 -0.81 5.97
N VAL A 183 -1.70 -1.64 4.97
CA VAL A 183 -1.25 -1.19 3.63
C VAL A 183 -2.37 -1.49 2.64
N GLY A 184 -2.74 -0.49 1.85
CA GLY A 184 -3.83 -0.57 0.89
C GLY A 184 -3.37 -0.22 -0.52
N PHE A 185 -3.93 -0.90 -1.51
CA PHE A 185 -3.69 -0.67 -2.92
C PHE A 185 -5.03 -0.42 -3.63
N ASP A 186 -5.37 0.85 -3.84
CA ASP A 186 -6.41 1.28 -4.76
C ASP A 186 -5.82 1.23 -6.17
N THR A 187 -5.56 0.01 -6.60
CA THR A 187 -4.86 -0.32 -7.85
C THR A 187 -5.18 -1.75 -8.27
N CYS A 188 -5.06 -2.05 -9.55
CA CYS A 188 -5.24 -3.40 -10.08
C CYS A 188 -4.23 -4.41 -9.50
N LEU A 189 -4.63 -5.68 -9.32
CA LEU A 189 -3.76 -6.86 -9.30
C LEU A 189 -2.81 -7.03 -8.11
N MET A 190 -2.91 -6.22 -7.06
CA MET A 190 -1.93 -6.24 -5.96
C MET A 190 -2.22 -7.27 -4.86
N ALA A 191 -3.36 -7.99 -4.87
CA ALA A 191 -3.62 -9.07 -3.92
C ALA A 191 -2.88 -10.36 -4.30
N THR A 192 -1.54 -10.32 -4.29
CA THR A 192 -0.70 -11.48 -4.61
C THR A 192 0.03 -12.01 -3.38
N VAL A 193 0.47 -13.29 -3.44
CA VAL A 193 1.31 -13.87 -2.38
C VAL A 193 2.61 -13.09 -2.21
N ASP A 194 3.19 -12.60 -3.32
CA ASP A 194 4.44 -11.84 -3.27
C ASP A 194 4.23 -10.48 -2.60
N THR A 195 3.09 -9.81 -2.85
CA THR A 195 2.72 -8.57 -2.14
C THR A 195 2.52 -8.84 -0.65
N ALA A 196 1.78 -9.90 -0.30
CA ALA A 196 1.59 -10.29 1.10
C ALA A 196 2.93 -10.62 1.79
N TYR A 197 3.84 -11.31 1.11
CA TYR A 197 5.19 -11.55 1.61
C TYR A 197 6.00 -10.26 1.82
N THR A 198 5.91 -9.33 0.88
CA THR A 198 6.63 -8.05 0.93
C THR A 198 6.26 -7.23 2.17
N PHE A 199 5.00 -7.29 2.60
CA PHE A 199 4.50 -6.45 3.70
C PHE A 199 4.24 -7.20 5.01
N CYS A 200 4.54 -8.50 5.13
CA CYS A 200 4.19 -9.30 6.31
C CYS A 200 4.93 -8.93 7.60
N ASP A 201 6.06 -8.25 7.51
CA ASP A 201 6.83 -7.72 8.65
C ASP A 201 6.71 -6.19 8.79
N LEU A 202 5.90 -5.55 7.94
CA LEU A 202 5.69 -4.11 7.91
C LEU A 202 4.25 -3.70 8.25
N SER A 203 3.26 -4.58 8.02
CA SER A 203 1.85 -4.25 8.22
C SER A 203 1.06 -5.43 8.80
N HIS A 204 0.04 -5.13 9.60
CA HIS A 204 -0.90 -6.13 10.10
C HIS A 204 -1.87 -6.62 9.02
N TYR A 205 -2.34 -5.70 8.15
CA TYR A 205 -3.35 -6.01 7.13
C TYR A 205 -2.96 -5.45 5.76
N LEU A 206 -3.31 -6.20 4.72
CA LEU A 206 -3.23 -5.80 3.33
C LEU A 206 -4.64 -5.71 2.74
N VAL A 207 -4.97 -4.58 2.12
CA VAL A 207 -6.19 -4.41 1.32
C VAL A 207 -5.80 -4.25 -0.14
N ALA A 208 -6.22 -5.17 -0.99
CA ALA A 208 -5.87 -5.17 -2.40
C ALA A 208 -6.84 -6.01 -3.24
N SER A 209 -6.83 -5.77 -4.54
CA SER A 209 -7.59 -6.53 -5.54
C SER A 209 -6.73 -7.61 -6.20
N GLU A 210 -7.32 -8.77 -6.46
CA GLU A 210 -6.70 -9.84 -7.26
C GLU A 210 -6.92 -9.66 -8.76
N GLU A 211 -7.97 -8.92 -9.17
CA GLU A 211 -8.30 -8.60 -10.56
C GLU A 211 -8.04 -7.09 -10.84
N THR A 212 -8.26 -6.66 -12.07
CA THR A 212 -8.27 -5.24 -12.42
C THR A 212 -9.43 -4.53 -11.73
N GLU A 213 -9.16 -3.38 -11.14
CA GLU A 213 -10.19 -2.55 -10.52
C GLU A 213 -10.87 -1.66 -11.56
N PRO A 214 -12.20 -1.48 -11.51
CA PRO A 214 -12.90 -0.45 -12.25
C PRO A 214 -12.36 0.95 -11.93
N ALA A 215 -12.32 1.82 -12.92
CA ALA A 215 -11.72 3.15 -12.85
C ALA A 215 -12.38 4.12 -11.85
N ASN A 216 -13.53 3.74 -11.25
CA ASN A 216 -14.13 4.52 -10.16
C ASN A 216 -13.36 4.43 -8.83
N GLY A 217 -12.36 3.52 -8.71
CA GLY A 217 -11.55 3.39 -7.51
C GLY A 217 -12.34 3.08 -6.23
N TRP A 218 -11.69 3.28 -5.10
CA TRP A 218 -12.32 3.13 -3.78
C TRP A 218 -13.25 4.30 -3.48
N TYR A 219 -14.35 4.06 -2.76
CA TYR A 219 -15.33 5.09 -2.44
C TYR A 219 -14.91 5.89 -1.18
N TYR A 220 -14.04 6.91 -1.37
CA TYR A 220 -13.35 7.65 -0.31
C TYR A 220 -14.31 8.34 0.67
N SER A 221 -15.39 8.95 0.19
CA SER A 221 -16.34 9.61 1.09
C SER A 221 -16.97 8.63 2.08
N GLN A 222 -17.18 7.36 1.70
CA GLN A 222 -17.86 6.40 2.54
C GLN A 222 -16.93 5.76 3.58
N TRP A 223 -15.77 5.23 3.15
CA TRP A 223 -14.88 4.55 4.09
C TRP A 223 -14.18 5.53 5.04
N VAL A 224 -13.80 6.73 4.56
CA VAL A 224 -13.22 7.76 5.42
C VAL A 224 -14.26 8.32 6.41
N GLN A 225 -15.52 8.47 5.99
CA GLN A 225 -16.61 8.85 6.91
C GLN A 225 -16.82 7.78 7.99
N ALA A 226 -16.71 6.50 7.67
CA ALA A 226 -16.81 5.43 8.66
C ALA A 226 -15.64 5.50 9.67
N LEU A 227 -14.41 5.72 9.20
CA LEU A 227 -13.24 5.92 10.05
C LEU A 227 -13.40 7.18 10.92
N ALA A 228 -13.88 8.28 10.36
CA ALA A 228 -14.14 9.51 11.11
C ALA A 228 -15.21 9.34 12.21
N ASN A 229 -16.21 8.49 11.97
CA ASN A 229 -17.26 8.18 12.93
C ASN A 229 -16.80 7.24 14.06
N ASP A 230 -15.85 6.34 13.78
CA ASP A 230 -15.29 5.39 14.75
C ASP A 230 -13.78 5.22 14.58
N PRO A 231 -12.96 6.15 15.07
CA PRO A 231 -11.50 6.03 15.01
C PRO A 231 -10.93 4.91 15.92
N SER A 232 -11.76 4.23 16.70
CA SER A 232 -11.33 3.11 17.54
C SER A 232 -11.20 1.79 16.78
N MET A 233 -11.73 1.70 15.55
CA MET A 233 -11.64 0.48 14.74
C MET A 233 -10.18 0.10 14.47
N ASP A 234 -9.92 -1.21 14.38
CA ASP A 234 -8.63 -1.76 13.96
C ASP A 234 -8.54 -1.88 12.44
N GLY A 235 -7.38 -2.31 11.93
CA GLY A 235 -7.14 -2.46 10.50
C GLY A 235 -8.02 -3.50 9.83
N ALA A 236 -8.42 -4.56 10.54
CA ALA A 236 -9.35 -5.55 10.00
C ALA A 236 -10.74 -4.93 9.74
N ALA A 237 -11.23 -4.15 10.73
CA ALA A 237 -12.51 -3.47 10.61
C ALA A 237 -12.45 -2.37 9.53
N LEU A 238 -11.37 -1.58 9.48
CA LEU A 238 -11.18 -0.57 8.44
C LEU A 238 -11.09 -1.20 7.05
N GLY A 239 -10.29 -2.27 6.87
CA GLY A 239 -10.17 -2.97 5.61
C GLY A 239 -11.51 -3.53 5.12
N LYS A 240 -12.32 -4.10 6.05
CA LYS A 240 -13.66 -4.54 5.71
C LYS A 240 -14.55 -3.38 5.24
N VAL A 241 -14.50 -2.25 5.93
CA VAL A 241 -15.25 -1.04 5.54
C VAL A 241 -14.82 -0.55 4.15
N ILE A 242 -13.53 -0.56 3.85
CA ILE A 242 -13.01 -0.21 2.52
C ILE A 242 -13.59 -1.15 1.46
N CYS A 243 -13.54 -2.48 1.69
CA CYS A 243 -14.11 -3.46 0.74
C CYS A 243 -15.62 -3.27 0.53
N ASP A 244 -16.39 -3.05 1.61
CA ASP A 244 -17.84 -2.84 1.53
C ASP A 244 -18.15 -1.54 0.74
N ALA A 245 -17.43 -0.43 1.05
CA ALA A 245 -17.59 0.85 0.39
C ALA A 245 -17.23 0.79 -1.11
N TYR A 246 -16.11 0.15 -1.45
CA TYR A 246 -15.72 -0.09 -2.84
C TYR A 246 -16.79 -0.84 -3.63
N TYR A 247 -17.32 -1.94 -3.07
CA TYR A 247 -18.38 -2.69 -3.73
C TYR A 247 -19.65 -1.86 -3.94
N GLU A 248 -20.07 -1.08 -2.92
CA GLU A 248 -21.22 -0.17 -3.05
C GLU A 248 -20.97 0.95 -4.08
N GLY A 249 -19.76 1.49 -4.16
CA GLY A 249 -19.34 2.43 -5.21
C GLY A 249 -19.45 1.82 -6.61
N CYS A 250 -18.96 0.58 -6.77
CA CYS A 250 -19.08 -0.18 -8.02
C CYS A 250 -20.55 -0.47 -8.39
N GLU A 251 -21.43 -0.79 -7.42
CA GLU A 251 -22.86 -0.94 -7.67
C GLU A 251 -23.51 0.36 -8.19
N ALA A 252 -23.11 1.50 -7.64
CA ALA A 252 -23.63 2.80 -8.03
C ALA A 252 -23.35 3.17 -9.49
N VAL A 253 -22.23 2.65 -10.05
CA VAL A 253 -21.83 2.87 -11.46
C VAL A 253 -21.95 1.62 -12.34
N GLU A 254 -22.60 0.56 -11.85
CA GLU A 254 -22.89 -0.69 -12.58
C GLU A 254 -21.62 -1.47 -13.00
N THR A 255 -20.54 -1.43 -12.18
CA THR A 255 -19.26 -2.14 -12.42
C THR A 255 -18.99 -3.29 -11.43
N GLN A 256 -19.91 -3.56 -10.51
CA GLN A 256 -19.76 -4.57 -9.44
C GLN A 256 -19.43 -5.99 -9.92
N ASP A 257 -19.82 -6.35 -11.14
CA ASP A 257 -19.55 -7.68 -11.71
C ASP A 257 -18.05 -7.93 -11.98
N SER A 258 -17.24 -6.87 -12.01
CA SER A 258 -15.78 -6.92 -12.18
C SER A 258 -15.00 -6.46 -10.93
N ALA A 259 -15.71 -6.15 -9.85
CA ALA A 259 -15.09 -5.68 -8.62
C ALA A 259 -14.60 -6.86 -7.77
N THR A 260 -13.31 -6.86 -7.44
CA THR A 260 -12.72 -7.72 -6.41
C THR A 260 -11.90 -6.85 -5.45
N LEU A 261 -12.05 -7.09 -4.16
CA LEU A 261 -11.20 -6.47 -3.13
C LEU A 261 -11.23 -7.33 -1.89
N SER A 262 -10.08 -7.52 -1.25
CA SER A 262 -9.98 -8.40 -0.09
C SER A 262 -9.10 -7.80 1.00
N VAL A 263 -9.34 -8.23 2.25
CA VAL A 263 -8.48 -7.96 3.40
C VAL A 263 -7.70 -9.22 3.73
N THR A 264 -6.38 -9.15 3.68
CA THR A 264 -5.48 -10.23 4.09
C THR A 264 -4.89 -9.93 5.46
N ASP A 265 -5.07 -10.84 6.42
CA ASP A 265 -4.42 -10.78 7.74
C ASP A 265 -2.98 -11.28 7.60
N LEU A 266 -2.03 -10.34 7.48
CA LEU A 266 -0.62 -10.64 7.27
C LEU A 266 0.04 -11.29 8.49
N THR A 267 -0.54 -11.15 9.67
CA THR A 267 -0.03 -11.81 10.90
C THR A 267 -0.19 -13.33 10.83
N LYS A 268 -1.00 -13.84 9.91
CA LYS A 268 -1.24 -15.27 9.69
C LYS A 268 -0.61 -15.85 8.43
N ILE A 269 0.05 -15.01 7.62
CA ILE A 269 0.54 -15.40 6.29
C ILE A 269 1.68 -16.42 6.34
N GLN A 270 2.46 -16.53 7.44
CA GLN A 270 3.66 -17.35 7.49
C GLN A 270 3.39 -18.82 7.15
N GLY A 271 2.27 -19.37 7.62
CA GLY A 271 1.90 -20.76 7.30
C GLY A 271 1.66 -20.99 5.81
N LEU A 272 1.07 -19.99 5.13
CA LEU A 272 0.89 -20.02 3.68
C LEU A 272 2.23 -19.88 2.94
N LEU A 273 3.11 -18.99 3.39
CA LEU A 273 4.44 -18.78 2.79
C LEU A 273 5.27 -20.06 2.87
N ASP A 274 5.31 -20.73 4.02
CA ASP A 274 6.03 -22.00 4.20
C ASP A 274 5.46 -23.10 3.27
N ALA A 275 4.14 -23.20 3.16
CA ALA A 275 3.49 -24.16 2.27
C ALA A 275 3.73 -23.85 0.79
N TYR A 276 3.73 -22.58 0.42
CA TYR A 276 4.00 -22.11 -0.94
C TYR A 276 5.46 -22.37 -1.37
N GLU A 277 6.43 -22.12 -0.48
CA GLU A 277 7.84 -22.43 -0.71
C GLU A 277 8.04 -23.93 -0.98
N GLU A 278 7.50 -24.79 -0.11
CA GLU A 278 7.58 -26.25 -0.28
C GLU A 278 6.90 -26.72 -1.56
N PHE A 279 5.72 -26.17 -1.90
CA PHE A 279 5.01 -26.46 -3.14
C PHE A 279 5.86 -26.08 -4.37
N GLY A 280 6.48 -24.90 -4.37
CA GLY A 280 7.38 -24.44 -5.40
C GLY A 280 8.63 -25.34 -5.55
N ALA A 281 9.26 -25.71 -4.43
CA ALA A 281 10.41 -26.61 -4.41
C ALA A 281 10.08 -27.99 -5.01
N GLN A 282 8.92 -28.54 -4.68
CA GLN A 282 8.42 -29.81 -5.24
C GLN A 282 8.14 -29.68 -6.74
N ALA A 283 7.55 -28.57 -7.20
CA ALA A 283 7.31 -28.32 -8.62
C ALA A 283 8.62 -28.23 -9.41
N LEU A 284 9.63 -27.54 -8.89
CA LEU A 284 10.96 -27.46 -9.49
C LEU A 284 11.64 -28.83 -9.54
N SER A 285 11.56 -29.62 -8.48
CA SER A 285 12.10 -30.98 -8.42
C SER A 285 11.41 -31.89 -9.44
N ALA A 286 10.09 -31.83 -9.55
CA ALA A 286 9.32 -32.59 -10.52
C ALA A 286 9.68 -32.20 -11.98
N ALA A 287 9.86 -30.90 -12.25
CA ALA A 287 10.27 -30.41 -13.55
C ALA A 287 11.66 -30.90 -13.95
N ALA A 288 12.59 -31.03 -13.00
CA ALA A 288 13.93 -31.54 -13.24
C ALA A 288 13.95 -33.06 -13.54
N GLN A 289 12.97 -33.82 -13.03
CA GLN A 289 12.91 -35.28 -13.16
C GLN A 289 12.01 -35.74 -14.30
N ASP A 290 11.01 -34.98 -14.69
CA ASP A 290 10.03 -35.31 -15.72
C ASP A 290 9.92 -34.19 -16.77
N PRO A 291 10.44 -34.41 -17.99
CA PRO A 291 10.35 -33.43 -19.08
C PRO A 291 8.90 -33.00 -19.45
N GLY A 292 7.93 -33.87 -19.14
CA GLY A 292 6.51 -33.58 -19.41
C GLY A 292 5.81 -32.78 -18.30
N PHE A 293 6.45 -32.60 -17.15
CA PHE A 293 5.83 -31.94 -15.97
C PHE A 293 5.39 -30.50 -16.26
N LEU A 294 6.27 -29.67 -16.80
CA LEU A 294 5.94 -28.26 -17.08
C LEU A 294 4.74 -28.10 -18.03
N SER A 295 4.60 -29.01 -19.02
CA SER A 295 3.44 -28.99 -19.91
C SER A 295 2.13 -29.36 -19.20
N ARG A 296 2.18 -30.21 -18.18
CA ARG A 296 1.00 -30.52 -17.36
C ARG A 296 0.69 -29.40 -16.40
N PHE A 297 1.70 -28.85 -15.76
CA PHE A 297 1.58 -27.72 -14.85
C PHE A 297 0.99 -26.49 -15.56
N SER A 298 1.51 -26.15 -16.78
CA SER A 298 0.95 -25.06 -17.58
C SER A 298 -0.52 -25.28 -17.97
N ARG A 299 -0.93 -26.55 -18.21
CA ARG A 299 -2.35 -26.86 -18.45
C ARG A 299 -3.21 -26.72 -17.20
N ALA A 300 -2.66 -27.06 -16.02
CA ALA A 300 -3.33 -26.82 -14.76
C ALA A 300 -3.53 -25.31 -14.53
N ALA A 301 -2.48 -24.51 -14.72
CA ALA A 301 -2.56 -23.06 -14.63
C ALA A 301 -3.59 -22.46 -15.62
N ALA A 302 -3.59 -22.92 -16.87
CA ALA A 302 -4.56 -22.46 -17.88
C ALA A 302 -6.02 -22.85 -17.59
N GLY A 303 -6.24 -23.87 -16.74
CA GLY A 303 -7.56 -24.30 -16.27
C GLY A 303 -8.00 -23.64 -14.96
N THR A 304 -7.16 -22.79 -14.41
CA THR A 304 -7.38 -22.04 -13.16
C THR A 304 -7.84 -20.62 -13.49
N GLU A 305 -8.48 -19.95 -12.57
CA GLU A 305 -8.81 -18.53 -12.72
C GLU A 305 -7.53 -17.70 -12.91
N ASN A 306 -7.57 -16.79 -13.89
CA ASN A 306 -6.45 -15.95 -14.27
C ASN A 306 -6.89 -14.49 -14.15
N TYR A 307 -6.03 -13.67 -13.57
CA TYR A 307 -6.31 -12.27 -13.28
C TYR A 307 -5.55 -11.32 -14.20
N GLY A 308 -6.14 -10.17 -14.52
CA GLY A 308 -5.60 -9.16 -15.43
C GLY A 308 -5.49 -9.61 -16.89
N GLY A 309 -5.98 -10.81 -17.21
CA GLY A 309 -6.02 -11.39 -18.54
C GLY A 309 -4.79 -12.23 -18.91
N ASN A 310 -5.03 -13.21 -19.80
CA ASN A 310 -4.03 -14.18 -20.24
C ASN A 310 -3.93 -14.28 -21.77
N THR A 311 -4.45 -13.30 -22.51
CA THR A 311 -4.34 -13.17 -23.95
C THR A 311 -3.35 -12.08 -24.33
N ARG A 312 -2.92 -12.07 -25.60
CA ARG A 312 -2.02 -11.04 -26.11
C ARG A 312 -2.62 -9.64 -26.03
N GLU A 313 -3.92 -9.55 -26.26
CA GLU A 313 -4.69 -8.31 -26.23
C GLU A 313 -4.82 -7.78 -24.79
N GLN A 314 -4.84 -8.66 -23.81
CA GLN A 314 -4.96 -8.37 -22.38
C GLN A 314 -3.62 -8.25 -21.65
N GLY A 315 -2.49 -8.40 -22.33
CA GLY A 315 -1.15 -8.17 -21.79
C GLY A 315 -0.44 -9.36 -21.15
N TYR A 316 -1.04 -10.56 -21.08
CA TYR A 316 -0.42 -11.77 -20.49
C TYR A 316 0.15 -11.55 -19.08
N THR A 317 -0.66 -11.10 -18.14
CA THR A 317 -0.24 -10.95 -16.74
C THR A 317 0.31 -12.23 -16.14
N ASN A 318 -0.22 -13.40 -16.59
CA ASN A 318 0.12 -14.74 -16.11
C ASN A 318 -0.09 -14.94 -14.60
N MET A 319 -0.93 -14.14 -13.98
CA MET A 319 -1.35 -14.31 -12.60
C MET A 319 -2.50 -15.30 -12.52
N VAL A 320 -2.41 -16.24 -11.59
CA VAL A 320 -3.40 -17.31 -11.43
C VAL A 320 -3.77 -17.48 -9.97
N ASP A 321 -5.02 -17.94 -9.72
CA ASP A 321 -5.46 -18.28 -8.37
C ASP A 321 -4.59 -19.39 -7.77
N LEU A 322 -3.94 -19.11 -6.64
CA LEU A 322 -3.06 -20.05 -5.96
C LEU A 322 -3.83 -21.30 -5.49
N GLY A 323 -5.02 -21.13 -4.93
CA GLY A 323 -5.86 -22.24 -4.52
C GLY A 323 -6.30 -23.11 -5.71
N GLY A 324 -6.59 -22.50 -6.84
CA GLY A 324 -6.92 -23.18 -8.10
C GLY A 324 -5.79 -24.04 -8.62
N ILE A 325 -4.56 -23.47 -8.73
CA ILE A 325 -3.42 -24.25 -9.20
C ILE A 325 -3.05 -25.36 -8.23
N ALA A 326 -3.14 -25.13 -6.93
CA ALA A 326 -2.94 -26.18 -5.92
C ALA A 326 -3.96 -27.32 -6.08
N ARG A 327 -5.26 -27.00 -6.22
CA ARG A 327 -6.32 -28.01 -6.49
C ARG A 327 -6.04 -28.83 -7.74
N HIS A 328 -5.64 -28.19 -8.84
CA HIS A 328 -5.39 -28.86 -10.12
C HIS A 328 -4.10 -29.69 -10.15
N THR A 329 -3.21 -29.51 -9.19
CA THR A 329 -1.93 -30.22 -9.12
C THR A 329 -1.81 -31.15 -7.92
N ALA A 330 -2.82 -31.28 -7.07
CA ALA A 330 -2.81 -32.09 -5.84
C ALA A 330 -2.48 -33.57 -6.08
N ASP A 331 -2.87 -34.15 -7.22
CA ASP A 331 -2.55 -35.52 -7.57
C ASP A 331 -1.06 -35.74 -7.90
N THR A 332 -0.31 -34.67 -8.19
CA THR A 332 1.08 -34.74 -8.67
C THR A 332 2.08 -34.06 -7.75
N LEU A 333 1.63 -33.12 -6.93
CA LEU A 333 2.44 -32.37 -5.97
C LEU A 333 1.86 -32.50 -4.56
N PRO A 334 2.51 -33.31 -3.68
CA PRO A 334 2.02 -33.51 -2.30
C PRO A 334 1.87 -32.20 -1.50
N GLY A 335 2.72 -31.18 -1.74
CA GLY A 335 2.65 -29.89 -1.07
C GLY A 335 1.41 -29.04 -1.43
N ALA A 336 0.69 -29.39 -2.50
CA ALA A 336 -0.53 -28.69 -2.89
C ALA A 336 -1.62 -28.69 -1.79
N GLN A 337 -1.75 -29.80 -1.04
CA GLN A 337 -2.72 -29.88 0.05
C GLN A 337 -2.38 -28.92 1.21
N ALA A 338 -1.08 -28.78 1.52
CA ALA A 338 -0.64 -27.83 2.56
C ALA A 338 -0.97 -26.38 2.19
N VAL A 339 -0.84 -26.01 0.90
CA VAL A 339 -1.25 -24.70 0.40
C VAL A 339 -2.76 -24.50 0.59
N LEU A 340 -3.59 -25.50 0.24
CA LEU A 340 -5.03 -25.41 0.42
C LEU A 340 -5.43 -25.29 1.90
N ASP A 341 -4.80 -26.08 2.77
CA ASP A 341 -5.06 -26.05 4.22
C ASP A 341 -4.61 -24.71 4.86
N ALA A 342 -3.65 -24.01 4.25
CA ALA A 342 -3.18 -22.72 4.75
C ALA A 342 -3.98 -21.53 4.20
N LEU A 343 -4.72 -21.71 3.10
CA LEU A 343 -5.64 -20.70 2.56
C LEU A 343 -7.00 -20.69 3.28
N ASP A 344 -7.40 -21.80 3.92
CA ASP A 344 -8.65 -21.94 4.70
C ASP A 344 -8.50 -21.34 6.13
#